data_f08ca997de1fd0367ec9be44bcbbca22
#
_entry.id   f08ca997de1fd0367ec9be44bcbbca22
#
_cell.length_a   1.000
_cell.length_b   1.000
_cell.length_c   1.000
_cell.angle_alpha   90.00
_cell.angle_beta   90.00
_cell.angle_gamma   90.00
#
_symmetry.space_group_name_H-M   'P 1'
#
loop_
_entity.id
_entity.type
_entity.pdbx_description
1 polymer ?
#
loop_
_entity_poly.entity_id
_entity_poly.type
_entity_poly.pdbx_seq_one_letter_code
_entity_poly.pdbx_strand_id
1 'polypeptide(L)'
;MRLLLIFTISLVWISCSTKKQIGKIEVWDQELSTVIDTTLSTTVLAEGFVWSEGPLWLEKENKLIFTDVPKNIIWSWDEKNGLQTYLQPSGYTLEEVGNAGEGANGLLLNSNNQLVLCQHGDRRMAWMQSALQNPSANFTTIVSKWENKRFNSPNDAIYDKKGNLYFTDPPYGLKNDDQDSLKEISFSGLYLFTKTDSLKLLSTQFTRPNGLALFPGDSLLLVANSDPTQAYWKLLTIKNDSIVKEKIWLDATDKTATEPGLPDGLKINTKGIVFATGPGGVWIFNNQGKVLGRIVLPVPAANCALHAKENYLYITAEKFLLGIELK
;
A
#
# COMPACT_ATOMS: atom_id res chain seq x y z
N MET A 1 4.29 62.01 42.42
CA MET A 1 5.01 60.97 41.66
C MET A 1 3.95 60.00 41.09
N ARG A 2 3.55 60.13 39.81
CA ARG A 2 2.57 59.25 39.18
C ARG A 2 3.35 58.15 38.42
N LEU A 3 3.15 56.92 38.84
CA LEU A 3 3.72 55.72 38.17
C LEU A 3 2.89 55.42 36.90
N LEU A 4 3.51 55.50 35.74
CA LEU A 4 2.92 55.10 34.47
C LEU A 4 3.17 53.58 34.26
N LEU A 5 2.15 52.76 34.37
CA LEU A 5 2.24 51.34 33.98
C LEU A 5 2.11 51.23 32.46
N ILE A 6 3.17 50.83 31.79
CA ILE A 6 3.17 50.50 30.36
C ILE A 6 2.79 49.04 30.23
N PHE A 7 1.58 48.75 29.70
CA PHE A 7 1.15 47.40 29.32
C PHE A 7 1.72 47.10 27.92
N THR A 8 2.67 46.23 27.83
CA THR A 8 3.13 45.65 26.56
C THR A 8 2.22 44.52 26.12
N ILE A 9 1.39 44.76 25.09
CA ILE A 9 0.59 43.72 24.45
C ILE A 9 1.50 42.95 23.48
N SER A 10 1.86 41.70 23.84
CA SER A 10 2.57 40.80 22.96
C SER A 10 1.55 40.23 21.94
N LEU A 11 1.60 40.68 20.68
CA LEU A 11 0.86 40.05 19.59
C LEU A 11 1.53 38.71 19.28
N VAL A 12 0.88 37.61 19.67
CA VAL A 12 1.23 36.27 19.22
C VAL A 12 0.74 36.11 17.79
N TRP A 13 1.66 36.17 16.83
CA TRP A 13 1.40 35.81 15.44
C TRP A 13 1.22 34.28 15.34
N ILE A 14 -0.01 33.81 15.26
CA ILE A 14 -0.29 32.42 14.88
C ILE A 14 -0.07 32.35 13.37
N SER A 15 1.11 31.91 12.96
CA SER A 15 1.40 31.58 11.57
C SER A 15 0.62 30.34 11.20
N CYS A 16 -0.52 30.49 10.56
CA CYS A 16 -1.22 29.41 9.90
C CYS A 16 -0.44 29.07 8.63
N SER A 17 0.53 28.15 8.71
CA SER A 17 1.19 27.64 7.51
C SER A 17 0.17 26.81 6.74
N THR A 18 -0.26 27.26 5.58
CA THR A 18 -1.09 26.48 4.65
C THR A 18 -0.30 25.25 4.24
N LYS A 19 -0.84 24.05 4.55
CA LYS A 19 -0.22 22.79 4.13
C LYS A 19 -0.10 22.77 2.61
N LYS A 20 1.04 22.34 2.09
CA LYS A 20 1.29 22.22 0.65
C LYS A 20 0.27 21.25 0.04
N GLN A 21 -0.31 21.63 -1.08
CA GLN A 21 -1.25 20.80 -1.83
C GLN A 21 -0.65 20.45 -3.19
N ILE A 22 -0.93 19.23 -3.66
CA ILE A 22 -0.54 18.75 -4.99
C ILE A 22 -1.67 17.92 -5.61
N GLY A 23 -1.63 17.83 -6.95
CA GLY A 23 -2.63 17.05 -7.68
C GLY A 23 -3.98 17.78 -7.84
N LYS A 24 -4.92 17.10 -8.47
CA LYS A 24 -6.29 17.55 -8.73
C LYS A 24 -7.21 16.36 -8.89
N ILE A 25 -8.53 16.58 -8.76
CA ILE A 25 -9.53 15.55 -9.05
C ILE A 25 -9.96 15.66 -10.51
N GLU A 26 -9.96 14.57 -11.23
CA GLU A 26 -10.49 14.42 -12.58
C GLU A 26 -11.79 13.61 -12.53
N VAL A 27 -12.88 14.23 -12.97
CA VAL A 27 -14.24 13.69 -12.88
C VAL A 27 -14.63 13.09 -14.22
N TRP A 28 -14.95 11.79 -14.26
CA TRP A 28 -15.46 11.11 -15.46
C TRP A 28 -16.93 10.69 -15.30
N ASP A 29 -17.40 10.61 -14.07
CA ASP A 29 -18.79 10.35 -13.74
C ASP A 29 -19.24 11.16 -12.53
N GLN A 30 -20.48 11.65 -12.55
CA GLN A 30 -21.04 12.48 -11.46
C GLN A 30 -21.15 11.71 -10.12
N GLU A 31 -21.22 10.38 -10.15
CA GLU A 31 -21.24 9.54 -8.95
C GLU A 31 -19.99 9.77 -8.08
N LEU A 32 -18.85 10.20 -8.67
CA LEU A 32 -17.63 10.52 -7.92
C LEU A 32 -17.88 11.54 -6.80
N SER A 33 -18.80 12.48 -7.02
CA SER A 33 -19.14 13.51 -6.03
C SER A 33 -19.77 12.95 -4.75
N THR A 34 -20.22 11.70 -4.75
CA THR A 34 -20.69 10.99 -3.55
C THR A 34 -19.56 10.37 -2.74
N VAL A 35 -18.38 10.23 -3.34
CA VAL A 35 -17.19 9.60 -2.74
C VAL A 35 -16.21 10.65 -2.22
N ILE A 36 -16.02 11.73 -2.99
CA ILE A 36 -15.04 12.76 -2.70
C ILE A 36 -15.58 14.14 -3.12
N ASP A 37 -15.13 15.19 -2.43
CA ASP A 37 -15.34 16.55 -2.92
C ASP A 37 -14.37 16.86 -4.08
N THR A 38 -14.93 17.03 -5.27
CA THR A 38 -14.15 17.17 -6.51
C THR A 38 -13.42 18.52 -6.65
N THR A 39 -13.60 19.44 -5.71
CA THR A 39 -12.88 20.73 -5.64
C THR A 39 -11.59 20.63 -4.83
N LEU A 40 -11.37 19.52 -4.10
CA LEU A 40 -10.19 19.31 -3.26
C LEU A 40 -8.95 18.95 -4.08
N SER A 41 -7.80 19.16 -3.43
CA SER A 41 -6.50 18.63 -3.83
C SER A 41 -5.92 17.80 -2.68
N THR A 42 -4.97 16.91 -2.97
CA THR A 42 -4.28 16.17 -1.91
C THR A 42 -3.37 17.10 -1.11
N THR A 43 -3.34 16.90 0.20
CA THR A 43 -2.44 17.58 1.12
C THR A 43 -1.17 16.79 1.32
N VAL A 44 0.00 17.43 1.24
CA VAL A 44 1.28 16.82 1.60
C VAL A 44 1.36 16.73 3.12
N LEU A 45 1.37 15.50 3.66
CA LEU A 45 1.46 15.21 5.08
C LEU A 45 2.92 15.07 5.53
N ALA A 46 3.75 14.45 4.68
CA ALA A 46 5.19 14.33 4.86
C ALA A 46 5.88 14.15 3.49
N GLU A 47 7.18 14.43 3.42
CA GLU A 47 7.99 14.26 2.21
C GLU A 47 9.46 13.90 2.57
N GLY A 48 10.22 13.38 1.59
CA GLY A 48 11.65 13.07 1.77
C GLY A 48 11.96 11.58 1.78
N PHE A 49 11.00 10.74 1.33
CA PHE A 49 11.19 9.30 1.16
C PHE A 49 11.93 8.99 -0.15
N VAL A 50 12.47 7.78 -0.28
CA VAL A 50 13.02 7.28 -1.54
C VAL A 50 11.89 6.63 -2.35
N TRP A 51 11.14 5.71 -1.71
CA TRP A 51 9.95 5.08 -2.26
C TRP A 51 9.00 4.70 -1.13
N SER A 52 7.99 5.52 -0.92
CA SER A 52 6.99 5.30 0.12
C SER A 52 5.95 4.27 -0.33
N GLU A 53 5.68 3.27 0.52
CA GLU A 53 4.82 2.12 0.24
C GLU A 53 4.05 1.65 1.48
N GLY A 54 3.27 0.58 1.32
CA GLY A 54 2.65 -0.20 2.36
C GLY A 54 1.90 0.56 3.45
N PRO A 55 1.09 1.57 3.12
CA PRO A 55 0.41 2.37 4.13
C PRO A 55 -0.65 1.55 4.87
N LEU A 56 -0.65 1.65 6.20
CA LEU A 56 -1.59 0.96 7.08
C LEU A 56 -2.03 1.89 8.22
N TRP A 57 -3.33 2.09 8.36
CA TRP A 57 -3.89 2.83 9.48
C TRP A 57 -3.99 1.92 10.71
N LEU A 58 -3.40 2.34 11.82
CA LEU A 58 -3.49 1.69 13.12
C LEU A 58 -4.56 2.41 13.97
N GLU A 59 -5.76 1.83 14.03
CA GLU A 59 -6.93 2.49 14.64
C GLU A 59 -6.73 2.78 16.12
N LYS A 60 -6.26 1.80 16.91
CA LYS A 60 -6.08 1.95 18.35
C LYS A 60 -4.98 2.94 18.71
N GLU A 61 -3.95 3.03 17.88
CA GLU A 61 -2.80 3.92 18.00
C GLU A 61 -3.07 5.30 17.41
N ASN A 62 -4.18 5.45 16.64
CA ASN A 62 -4.58 6.66 15.93
C ASN A 62 -3.44 7.24 15.10
N LYS A 63 -2.75 6.41 14.33
CA LYS A 63 -1.64 6.79 13.45
C LYS A 63 -1.59 5.95 12.18
N LEU A 64 -1.02 6.51 11.15
CA LEU A 64 -0.62 5.78 9.96
C LEU A 64 0.80 5.24 10.15
N ILE A 65 1.05 4.02 9.69
CA ILE A 65 2.41 3.52 9.44
C ILE A 65 2.54 3.22 7.94
N PHE A 66 3.77 3.35 7.41
CA PHE A 66 4.07 3.08 6.01
C PHE A 66 5.57 2.80 5.83
N THR A 67 5.92 2.14 4.75
CA THR A 67 7.31 1.75 4.48
C THR A 67 8.03 2.78 3.60
N ASP A 68 9.34 2.92 3.77
CA ASP A 68 10.29 3.45 2.79
C ASP A 68 11.19 2.28 2.40
N VAL A 69 10.78 1.59 1.34
CA VAL A 69 11.29 0.26 0.98
C VAL A 69 12.80 0.26 0.79
N PRO A 70 13.41 1.19 0.00
CA PRO A 70 14.86 1.20 -0.19
C PRO A 70 15.66 1.56 1.06
N LYS A 71 15.04 2.26 2.03
CA LYS A 71 15.71 2.61 3.30
C LYS A 71 15.56 1.56 4.39
N ASN A 72 14.77 0.51 4.14
CA ASN A 72 14.50 -0.55 5.12
C ASN A 72 13.90 0.00 6.43
N ILE A 73 12.99 0.98 6.30
CA ILE A 73 12.34 1.69 7.42
C ILE A 73 10.83 1.60 7.30
N ILE A 74 10.15 1.45 8.42
CA ILE A 74 8.75 1.82 8.59
C ILE A 74 8.70 3.15 9.31
N TRP A 75 8.00 4.11 8.73
CA TRP A 75 7.65 5.38 9.32
C TRP A 75 6.29 5.32 10.01
N SER A 76 6.04 6.18 10.97
CA SER A 76 4.69 6.50 11.45
C SER A 76 4.41 7.99 11.29
N TRP A 77 3.15 8.30 11.04
CA TRP A 77 2.66 9.67 10.96
C TRP A 77 1.33 9.82 11.70
N ASP A 78 1.19 10.87 12.48
CA ASP A 78 -0.06 11.35 13.03
C ASP A 78 -0.06 12.89 13.08
N GLU A 79 -1.24 13.50 13.24
CA GLU A 79 -1.36 14.97 13.23
C GLU A 79 -0.66 15.65 14.40
N LYS A 80 -0.54 14.99 15.54
CA LYS A 80 0.03 15.57 16.76
C LYS A 80 1.56 15.54 16.76
N ASN A 81 2.15 14.42 16.34
CA ASN A 81 3.59 14.15 16.45
C ASN A 81 4.32 14.29 15.11
N GLY A 82 3.58 14.39 14.00
CA GLY A 82 4.15 14.39 12.65
C GLY A 82 4.82 13.06 12.30
N LEU A 83 5.87 13.14 11.48
CA LEU A 83 6.63 11.99 11.01
C LEU A 83 7.62 11.50 12.06
N GLN A 84 7.62 10.18 12.36
CA GLN A 84 8.52 9.52 13.28
C GLN A 84 9.02 8.19 12.70
N THR A 85 10.20 7.73 13.05
CA THR A 85 10.62 6.35 12.78
C THR A 85 9.79 5.41 13.64
N TYR A 86 9.16 4.40 13.00
CA TYR A 86 8.39 3.38 13.71
C TYR A 86 9.20 2.10 13.93
N LEU A 87 9.88 1.61 12.87
CA LEU A 87 10.65 0.37 12.94
C LEU A 87 11.80 0.38 11.93
N GLN A 88 12.99 -0.06 12.37
CA GLN A 88 14.17 -0.29 11.53
C GLN A 88 15.08 -1.35 12.16
N PRO A 89 15.52 -2.41 11.42
CA PRO A 89 15.16 -2.72 10.03
C PRO A 89 13.73 -3.25 9.91
N SER A 90 13.11 -3.12 8.72
CA SER A 90 11.73 -3.54 8.48
C SER A 90 11.60 -4.88 7.76
N GLY A 91 12.50 -5.20 6.81
CA GLY A 91 12.33 -6.36 5.96
C GLY A 91 13.60 -6.95 5.38
N TYR A 92 14.75 -6.33 5.66
CA TYR A 92 16.07 -6.91 5.41
C TYR A 92 16.79 -7.05 6.74
N THR A 93 16.73 -8.21 7.34
CA THR A 93 17.27 -8.54 8.67
C THR A 93 18.37 -9.60 8.62
N LEU A 94 18.51 -10.28 7.47
CA LEU A 94 19.53 -11.30 7.23
C LEU A 94 20.69 -10.70 6.45
N GLU A 95 21.90 -11.02 6.87
CA GLU A 95 23.13 -10.67 6.12
C GLU A 95 23.33 -11.67 4.96
N GLU A 96 22.58 -11.51 3.88
CA GLU A 96 22.75 -12.31 2.67
C GLU A 96 23.48 -11.53 1.59
N VAL A 97 24.52 -12.12 1.02
CA VAL A 97 25.30 -11.55 -0.09
C VAL A 97 24.42 -11.49 -1.34
N GLY A 98 24.35 -10.32 -1.97
CA GLY A 98 23.68 -10.13 -3.27
C GLY A 98 22.21 -9.69 -3.22
N ASN A 99 21.63 -9.53 -2.04
CA ASN A 99 20.30 -8.93 -1.88
C ASN A 99 20.36 -7.40 -2.09
N ALA A 100 19.28 -6.79 -2.58
CA ALA A 100 19.16 -5.34 -2.75
C ALA A 100 19.16 -4.57 -1.42
N GLY A 101 18.97 -5.26 -0.29
CA GLY A 101 18.91 -4.62 1.05
C GLY A 101 17.57 -3.93 1.33
N GLU A 102 16.57 -4.18 0.50
CA GLU A 102 15.25 -3.56 0.60
C GLU A 102 14.47 -4.03 1.83
N GLY A 103 13.70 -3.12 2.41
CA GLY A 103 12.87 -3.36 3.57
C GLY A 103 11.59 -4.12 3.28
N ALA A 104 10.62 -3.99 4.18
CA ALA A 104 9.26 -4.45 3.93
C ALA A 104 8.57 -3.54 2.90
N ASN A 105 7.64 -4.13 2.11
CA ASN A 105 6.73 -3.41 1.24
C ASN A 105 5.34 -3.34 1.90
N GLY A 106 4.41 -4.22 1.57
CA GLY A 106 3.06 -4.23 2.13
C GLY A 106 3.03 -4.52 3.63
N LEU A 107 2.12 -3.83 4.32
CA LEU A 107 1.85 -3.97 5.75
C LEU A 107 0.38 -4.28 5.98
N LEU A 108 0.08 -5.19 6.89
CA LEU A 108 -1.29 -5.51 7.29
C LEU A 108 -1.33 -6.00 8.74
N LEU A 109 -2.53 -6.11 9.31
CA LEU A 109 -2.75 -6.71 10.63
C LEU A 109 -3.39 -8.09 10.47
N ASN A 110 -2.95 -9.06 11.28
CA ASN A 110 -3.66 -10.32 11.42
C ASN A 110 -4.82 -10.19 12.44
N SER A 111 -5.60 -11.27 12.60
CA SER A 111 -6.74 -11.31 13.53
C SER A 111 -6.35 -11.11 15.00
N ASN A 112 -5.08 -11.28 15.36
CA ASN A 112 -4.53 -11.05 16.70
C ASN A 112 -4.01 -9.62 16.88
N ASN A 113 -4.24 -8.72 15.90
CA ASN A 113 -3.72 -7.34 15.88
C ASN A 113 -2.18 -7.30 15.90
N GLN A 114 -1.52 -8.25 15.26
CA GLN A 114 -0.07 -8.27 15.07
C GLN A 114 0.27 -7.75 13.69
N LEU A 115 1.34 -6.97 13.58
CA LEU A 115 1.83 -6.44 12.31
C LEU A 115 2.42 -7.58 11.47
N VAL A 116 1.88 -7.77 10.28
CA VAL A 116 2.37 -8.67 9.25
C VAL A 116 3.03 -7.85 8.15
N LEU A 117 4.15 -8.34 7.64
CA LEU A 117 5.01 -7.63 6.70
C LEU A 117 5.32 -8.52 5.49
N CYS A 118 5.24 -7.92 4.31
CA CYS A 118 5.82 -8.46 3.09
C CYS A 118 7.30 -8.04 3.07
N GLN A 119 8.20 -8.91 3.53
CA GLN A 119 9.63 -8.59 3.66
C GLN A 119 10.36 -8.89 2.34
N HIS A 120 10.64 -7.85 1.53
CA HIS A 120 11.38 -7.99 0.26
C HIS A 120 12.78 -8.57 0.50
N GLY A 121 13.55 -7.95 1.37
CA GLY A 121 14.93 -8.35 1.62
C GLY A 121 15.09 -9.75 2.17
N ASP A 122 14.28 -10.14 3.14
CA ASP A 122 14.28 -11.48 3.70
C ASP A 122 13.51 -12.49 2.84
N ARG A 123 12.79 -12.03 1.80
CA ARG A 123 12.04 -12.85 0.84
C ARG A 123 11.00 -13.76 1.49
N ARG A 124 10.18 -13.18 2.39
CA ARG A 124 9.20 -13.92 3.19
C ARG A 124 8.00 -13.07 3.60
N MET A 125 6.91 -13.74 3.96
CA MET A 125 5.88 -13.19 4.82
C MET A 125 6.27 -13.42 6.28
N ALA A 126 6.18 -12.38 7.12
CA ALA A 126 6.52 -12.50 8.54
C ALA A 126 5.59 -11.63 9.38
N TRP A 127 5.49 -11.92 10.69
CA TRP A 127 4.82 -11.04 11.64
C TRP A 127 5.76 -10.60 12.76
N MET A 128 5.56 -9.37 13.23
CA MET A 128 6.34 -8.77 14.30
C MET A 128 5.89 -9.32 15.67
N GLN A 129 6.82 -9.83 16.46
CA GLN A 129 6.51 -10.44 17.77
C GLN A 129 6.14 -9.41 18.84
N SER A 130 6.67 -8.20 18.73
CA SER A 130 6.41 -7.12 19.70
C SER A 130 5.04 -6.47 19.48
N ALA A 131 4.53 -5.81 20.52
CA ALA A 131 3.31 -5.03 20.44
C ALA A 131 3.47 -3.80 19.54
N LEU A 132 2.38 -3.36 18.88
CA LEU A 132 2.38 -2.20 17.98
C LEU A 132 2.84 -0.90 18.64
N GLN A 133 2.64 -0.75 19.95
CA GLN A 133 3.05 0.43 20.73
C GLN A 133 4.57 0.48 21.00
N ASN A 134 5.23 -0.67 20.99
CA ASN A 134 6.66 -0.82 21.25
C ASN A 134 7.29 -1.71 20.19
N PRO A 135 7.36 -1.26 18.92
CA PRO A 135 7.83 -2.07 17.81
C PRO A 135 9.31 -2.47 17.98
N SER A 136 9.64 -3.68 17.60
CA SER A 136 11.02 -4.18 17.54
C SER A 136 11.19 -5.11 16.36
N ALA A 137 12.39 -5.11 15.75
CA ALA A 137 12.72 -5.92 14.58
C ALA A 137 12.96 -7.40 14.96
N ASN A 138 11.97 -7.98 15.65
CA ASN A 138 11.93 -9.39 16.00
C ASN A 138 10.72 -10.03 15.33
N PHE A 139 10.97 -10.89 14.34
CA PHE A 139 9.95 -11.42 13.44
C PHE A 139 9.85 -12.94 13.51
N THR A 140 8.63 -13.43 13.33
CA THR A 140 8.36 -14.85 13.09
C THR A 140 7.96 -15.03 11.63
N THR A 141 8.64 -15.92 10.92
CA THR A 141 8.29 -16.28 9.56
C THR A 141 6.94 -16.98 9.50
N ILE A 142 6.05 -16.50 8.65
CA ILE A 142 4.79 -17.16 8.29
C ILE A 142 5.07 -18.20 7.21
N VAL A 143 5.65 -17.74 6.09
CA VAL A 143 6.03 -18.58 4.95
C VAL A 143 7.13 -17.88 4.15
N SER A 144 8.10 -18.66 3.63
CA SER A 144 9.26 -18.13 2.89
C SER A 144 9.61 -18.92 1.63
N LYS A 145 8.92 -20.05 1.37
CA LYS A 145 9.26 -20.95 0.27
C LYS A 145 8.02 -21.53 -0.38
N TRP A 146 8.12 -21.75 -1.68
CA TRP A 146 7.24 -22.56 -2.49
C TRP A 146 8.05 -23.73 -3.08
N GLU A 147 7.64 -24.98 -2.84
CA GLU A 147 8.34 -26.19 -3.32
C GLU A 147 9.85 -26.18 -3.01
N ASN A 148 10.22 -25.80 -1.79
CA ASN A 148 11.59 -25.65 -1.30
C ASN A 148 12.40 -24.51 -1.95
N LYS A 149 11.84 -23.71 -2.87
CA LYS A 149 12.43 -22.52 -3.47
C LYS A 149 11.99 -21.27 -2.71
N ARG A 150 12.91 -20.35 -2.47
CA ARG A 150 12.60 -19.05 -1.85
C ARG A 150 11.70 -18.22 -2.75
N PHE A 151 10.78 -17.48 -2.17
CA PHE A 151 9.99 -16.49 -2.88
C PHE A 151 10.88 -15.47 -3.59
N ASN A 152 10.34 -14.77 -4.59
CA ASN A 152 11.04 -13.67 -5.24
C ASN A 152 11.19 -12.50 -4.26
N SER A 153 10.11 -11.83 -3.93
CA SER A 153 9.99 -10.79 -2.91
C SER A 153 8.51 -10.48 -2.64
N PRO A 154 7.87 -11.11 -1.65
CA PRO A 154 6.46 -10.85 -1.36
C PRO A 154 6.19 -9.35 -1.23
N ASN A 155 5.20 -8.86 -2.00
CA ASN A 155 5.01 -7.42 -2.21
C ASN A 155 3.81 -6.85 -1.42
N ASP A 156 2.59 -7.32 -1.67
CA ASP A 156 1.39 -6.89 -0.96
C ASP A 156 0.55 -8.10 -0.54
N ALA A 157 -0.32 -7.94 0.47
CA ALA A 157 -1.07 -9.04 1.03
C ALA A 157 -2.39 -8.60 1.67
N ILE A 158 -3.34 -9.55 1.77
CA ILE A 158 -4.61 -9.34 2.43
C ILE A 158 -5.11 -10.63 3.08
N TYR A 159 -5.72 -10.52 4.26
CA TYR A 159 -6.46 -11.62 4.89
C TYR A 159 -7.93 -11.62 4.43
N ASP A 160 -8.48 -12.82 4.19
CA ASP A 160 -9.93 -12.99 4.16
C ASP A 160 -10.50 -13.13 5.58
N LYS A 161 -11.84 -13.10 5.70
CA LYS A 161 -12.54 -13.25 6.98
C LYS A 161 -12.36 -14.62 7.65
N LYS A 162 -11.87 -15.62 6.92
CA LYS A 162 -11.55 -16.95 7.43
C LYS A 162 -10.14 -17.01 8.04
N GLY A 163 -9.32 -15.99 7.80
CA GLY A 163 -7.93 -15.90 8.22
C GLY A 163 -6.94 -16.52 7.23
N ASN A 164 -7.33 -16.70 5.98
CA ASN A 164 -6.43 -17.08 4.91
C ASN A 164 -5.70 -15.83 4.38
N LEU A 165 -4.41 -15.94 4.10
CA LEU A 165 -3.54 -14.86 3.64
C LEU A 165 -3.29 -14.99 2.14
N TYR A 166 -3.77 -14.05 1.34
CA TYR A 166 -3.42 -13.89 -0.07
C TYR A 166 -2.23 -12.95 -0.17
N PHE A 167 -1.26 -13.26 -1.03
CA PHE A 167 -0.11 -12.38 -1.25
C PHE A 167 0.46 -12.53 -2.66
N THR A 168 1.12 -11.48 -3.13
CA THR A 168 1.80 -11.39 -4.43
C THR A 168 3.31 -11.51 -4.26
N ASP A 169 4.00 -12.10 -5.26
CA ASP A 169 5.43 -12.37 -5.20
C ASP A 169 6.14 -11.98 -6.52
N PRO A 170 6.19 -10.68 -6.86
CA PRO A 170 7.00 -10.17 -7.96
C PRO A 170 8.48 -10.08 -7.57
N PRO A 171 9.42 -9.86 -8.53
CA PRO A 171 10.86 -9.88 -8.24
C PRO A 171 11.46 -8.55 -7.78
N TYR A 172 10.68 -7.52 -7.44
CA TYR A 172 11.17 -6.16 -7.16
C TYR A 172 12.22 -6.06 -6.04
N GLY A 173 12.17 -6.95 -5.03
CA GLY A 173 13.17 -7.00 -3.96
C GLY A 173 14.47 -7.70 -4.35
N LEU A 174 14.60 -8.16 -5.59
CA LEU A 174 15.83 -8.72 -6.15
C LEU A 174 16.57 -7.63 -6.93
N LYS A 175 17.89 -7.53 -6.75
CA LYS A 175 18.72 -6.45 -7.30
C LYS A 175 18.62 -6.28 -8.83
N ASN A 176 18.43 -7.38 -9.56
CA ASN A 176 18.34 -7.41 -11.02
C ASN A 176 16.98 -7.96 -11.49
N ASP A 177 15.92 -7.83 -10.67
CA ASP A 177 14.56 -8.31 -10.96
C ASP A 177 14.55 -9.75 -11.49
N ASP A 178 13.94 -9.99 -12.65
CA ASP A 178 13.83 -11.31 -13.27
C ASP A 178 15.17 -11.91 -13.72
N GLN A 179 16.19 -11.10 -13.90
CA GLN A 179 17.54 -11.52 -14.31
C GLN A 179 18.46 -11.77 -13.12
N ASP A 180 17.93 -11.67 -11.89
CA ASP A 180 18.73 -11.85 -10.69
C ASP A 180 19.14 -13.31 -10.51
N SER A 181 20.43 -13.53 -10.22
CA SER A 181 20.98 -14.86 -9.99
C SER A 181 20.44 -15.56 -8.72
N LEU A 182 19.88 -14.80 -7.78
CA LEU A 182 19.24 -15.30 -6.59
C LEU A 182 17.77 -15.70 -6.82
N LYS A 183 17.20 -15.44 -8.00
CA LYS A 183 15.84 -15.80 -8.35
C LYS A 183 15.70 -17.32 -8.52
N GLU A 184 15.00 -17.97 -7.58
CA GLU A 184 14.82 -19.41 -7.56
C GLU A 184 13.52 -19.87 -8.24
N ILE A 185 12.46 -19.04 -8.18
CA ILE A 185 11.15 -19.27 -8.79
C ILE A 185 11.10 -18.54 -10.13
N SER A 186 10.83 -19.27 -11.22
CA SER A 186 10.91 -18.74 -12.60
C SER A 186 9.74 -17.82 -13.02
N PHE A 187 8.72 -17.69 -12.18
CA PHE A 187 7.51 -16.88 -12.42
C PHE A 187 7.27 -15.89 -11.28
N SER A 188 6.34 -14.97 -11.47
CA SER A 188 5.78 -14.14 -10.42
C SER A 188 4.45 -14.75 -9.98
N GLY A 189 4.30 -15.05 -8.69
CA GLY A 189 3.16 -15.81 -8.17
C GLY A 189 2.11 -14.97 -7.45
N LEU A 190 0.85 -15.38 -7.56
CA LEU A 190 -0.20 -15.06 -6.60
C LEU A 190 -0.44 -16.30 -5.74
N TYR A 191 -0.31 -16.15 -4.44
CA TYR A 191 -0.37 -17.26 -3.48
C TYR A 191 -1.51 -17.10 -2.47
N LEU A 192 -1.91 -18.23 -1.90
CA LEU A 192 -2.81 -18.34 -0.77
C LEU A 192 -2.16 -19.19 0.32
N PHE A 193 -1.90 -18.61 1.48
CA PHE A 193 -1.53 -19.34 2.68
C PHE A 193 -2.76 -19.50 3.56
N THR A 194 -3.24 -20.72 3.71
CA THR A 194 -4.48 -21.00 4.42
C THR A 194 -4.30 -20.93 5.93
N LYS A 195 -5.36 -20.68 6.67
CA LYS A 195 -5.37 -20.73 8.14
C LYS A 195 -4.88 -22.09 8.72
N THR A 196 -4.89 -23.14 7.92
CA THR A 196 -4.42 -24.48 8.29
C THR A 196 -2.98 -24.77 7.81
N ASP A 197 -2.19 -23.70 7.62
CA ASP A 197 -0.77 -23.73 7.25
C ASP A 197 -0.47 -24.44 5.90
N SER A 198 -1.41 -24.39 4.97
CA SER A 198 -1.23 -24.91 3.61
C SER A 198 -0.99 -23.78 2.63
N LEU A 199 0.13 -23.84 1.89
CA LEU A 199 0.44 -22.88 0.82
C LEU A 199 -0.08 -23.40 -0.53
N LYS A 200 -0.81 -22.57 -1.26
CA LYS A 200 -1.33 -22.84 -2.60
C LYS A 200 -0.84 -21.75 -3.57
N LEU A 201 -0.39 -22.15 -4.75
CA LEU A 201 -0.16 -21.25 -5.87
C LEU A 201 -1.49 -21.08 -6.61
N LEU A 202 -2.01 -19.85 -6.62
CA LEU A 202 -3.29 -19.56 -7.27
C LEU A 202 -3.13 -19.20 -8.74
N SER A 203 -2.07 -18.44 -9.10
CA SER A 203 -1.83 -18.01 -10.47
C SER A 203 -0.36 -17.71 -10.73
N THR A 204 0.08 -18.00 -11.97
CA THR A 204 1.37 -17.60 -12.54
C THR A 204 1.21 -16.71 -13.77
N GLN A 205 -0.01 -16.23 -14.03
CA GLN A 205 -0.35 -15.49 -15.25
C GLN A 205 -0.08 -13.99 -15.18
N PHE A 206 0.29 -13.48 -14.02
CA PHE A 206 0.71 -12.11 -13.86
C PHE A 206 2.21 -12.00 -14.14
N THR A 207 2.60 -10.97 -14.89
CA THR A 207 4.03 -10.68 -15.11
C THR A 207 4.64 -9.97 -13.90
N ARG A 208 3.89 -9.06 -13.29
CA ARG A 208 4.28 -8.25 -12.12
C ARG A 208 3.08 -8.07 -11.18
N PRO A 209 2.59 -9.15 -10.52
CA PRO A 209 1.48 -9.01 -9.57
C PRO A 209 1.91 -8.11 -8.42
N ASN A 210 1.06 -7.15 -8.05
CA ASN A 210 1.38 -6.13 -7.06
C ASN A 210 0.23 -6.02 -6.04
N GLY A 211 -0.41 -4.87 -5.89
CA GLY A 211 -1.49 -4.67 -4.95
C GLY A 211 -2.67 -5.60 -5.14
N LEU A 212 -3.32 -5.96 -4.06
CA LEU A 212 -4.51 -6.82 -4.07
C LEU A 212 -5.49 -6.43 -2.98
N ALA A 213 -6.79 -6.57 -3.27
CA ALA A 213 -7.85 -6.35 -2.28
C ALA A 213 -9.06 -7.24 -2.54
N LEU A 214 -9.70 -7.67 -1.46
CA LEU A 214 -10.96 -8.41 -1.50
C LEU A 214 -12.15 -7.46 -1.46
N PHE A 215 -13.13 -7.71 -2.33
CA PHE A 215 -14.43 -7.06 -2.18
C PHE A 215 -15.18 -7.58 -0.95
N PRO A 216 -16.11 -6.79 -0.39
CA PRO A 216 -16.98 -7.25 0.68
C PRO A 216 -17.62 -8.61 0.35
N GLY A 217 -17.46 -9.60 1.23
CA GLY A 217 -17.92 -10.98 1.00
C GLY A 217 -16.85 -11.97 0.59
N ASP A 218 -15.59 -11.51 0.36
CA ASP A 218 -14.37 -12.31 0.17
C ASP A 218 -14.40 -13.31 -1.01
N SER A 219 -15.38 -13.18 -1.92
CA SER A 219 -15.51 -14.04 -3.11
C SER A 219 -14.89 -13.43 -4.36
N LEU A 220 -14.55 -12.15 -4.33
CA LEU A 220 -13.93 -11.42 -5.44
C LEU A 220 -12.63 -10.78 -4.96
N LEU A 221 -11.53 -11.10 -5.62
CA LEU A 221 -10.19 -10.54 -5.39
C LEU A 221 -9.78 -9.72 -6.60
N LEU A 222 -9.48 -8.43 -6.38
CA LEU A 222 -8.89 -7.57 -7.41
C LEU A 222 -7.38 -7.57 -7.23
N VAL A 223 -6.63 -7.77 -8.32
CA VAL A 223 -5.17 -7.81 -8.34
C VAL A 223 -4.64 -6.88 -9.42
N ALA A 224 -3.69 -6.04 -9.07
CA ALA A 224 -2.95 -5.18 -9.99
C ALA A 224 -1.81 -5.92 -10.66
N ASN A 225 -1.55 -5.64 -11.94
CA ASN A 225 -0.36 -6.08 -12.66
C ASN A 225 0.48 -4.85 -13.05
N SER A 226 1.64 -4.70 -12.43
CA SER A 226 2.51 -3.53 -12.51
C SER A 226 3.58 -3.67 -13.60
N ASP A 227 3.15 -4.01 -14.81
CA ASP A 227 4.01 -4.17 -15.99
C ASP A 227 3.65 -3.08 -17.01
N PRO A 228 4.60 -2.25 -17.47
CA PRO A 228 4.29 -1.16 -18.40
C PRO A 228 3.73 -1.63 -19.75
N THR A 229 3.96 -2.90 -20.12
CA THR A 229 3.42 -3.50 -21.36
C THR A 229 2.10 -4.24 -21.14
N GLN A 230 1.70 -4.44 -19.89
CA GLN A 230 0.50 -5.15 -19.46
C GLN A 230 -0.05 -4.54 -18.17
N ALA A 231 -0.32 -3.23 -18.16
CA ALA A 231 -0.75 -2.47 -17.00
C ALA A 231 -2.27 -2.59 -16.81
N TYR A 232 -2.71 -3.55 -16.00
CA TYR A 232 -4.13 -3.81 -15.77
C TYR A 232 -4.47 -4.15 -14.33
N TRP A 233 -5.75 -4.05 -13.99
CA TRP A 233 -6.34 -4.70 -12.81
C TRP A 233 -7.16 -5.90 -13.28
N LYS A 234 -6.99 -7.05 -12.64
CA LYS A 234 -7.70 -8.30 -12.95
C LYS A 234 -8.58 -8.70 -11.77
N LEU A 235 -9.86 -8.96 -12.04
CA LEU A 235 -10.82 -9.46 -11.06
C LEU A 235 -10.87 -10.99 -11.12
N LEU A 236 -10.63 -11.61 -9.98
CA LEU A 236 -10.63 -13.05 -9.76
C LEU A 236 -11.83 -13.44 -8.90
N THR A 237 -12.60 -14.46 -9.33
CA THR A 237 -13.63 -15.07 -8.50
C THR A 237 -13.04 -16.24 -7.75
N ILE A 238 -13.09 -16.17 -6.41
CA ILE A 238 -12.56 -17.18 -5.51
C ILE A 238 -13.69 -18.07 -4.97
N LYS A 239 -13.51 -19.38 -5.08
CA LYS A 239 -14.41 -20.38 -4.50
C LYS A 239 -13.59 -21.59 -4.03
N ASN A 240 -13.83 -22.03 -2.79
CA ASN A 240 -13.11 -23.14 -2.18
C ASN A 240 -11.58 -23.02 -2.31
N ASP A 241 -11.05 -21.81 -1.99
CA ASP A 241 -9.62 -21.46 -2.04
C ASP A 241 -8.97 -21.66 -3.44
N SER A 242 -9.74 -21.47 -4.48
CA SER A 242 -9.29 -21.59 -5.87
C SER A 242 -9.92 -20.51 -6.74
N ILE A 243 -9.22 -20.09 -7.80
CA ILE A 243 -9.75 -19.20 -8.82
C ILE A 243 -10.67 -20.02 -9.74
N VAL A 244 -11.94 -19.64 -9.83
CA VAL A 244 -12.93 -20.30 -10.70
C VAL A 244 -13.29 -19.45 -11.92
N LYS A 245 -12.99 -18.16 -11.89
CA LYS A 245 -13.19 -17.24 -13.03
C LYS A 245 -12.25 -16.06 -12.88
N GLU A 246 -11.78 -15.53 -14.00
CA GLU A 246 -10.99 -14.30 -14.07
C GLU A 246 -11.45 -13.41 -15.24
N LYS A 247 -11.27 -12.11 -15.09
CA LYS A 247 -11.46 -11.13 -16.17
C LYS A 247 -10.58 -9.91 -15.94
N ILE A 248 -10.12 -9.28 -17.00
CA ILE A 248 -9.55 -7.93 -16.91
C ILE A 248 -10.66 -6.98 -16.42
N TRP A 249 -10.36 -6.28 -15.33
CA TRP A 249 -11.25 -5.28 -14.74
C TRP A 249 -11.17 -3.97 -15.52
N LEU A 250 -9.94 -3.50 -15.70
CA LEU A 250 -9.57 -2.38 -16.56
C LEU A 250 -8.13 -2.58 -17.04
N ASP A 251 -7.89 -2.30 -18.32
CA ASP A 251 -6.56 -2.19 -18.92
C ASP A 251 -6.20 -0.69 -19.07
N ALA A 252 -5.05 -0.29 -18.51
CA ALA A 252 -4.53 1.06 -18.57
C ALA A 252 -3.17 1.12 -19.29
N THR A 253 -2.81 0.09 -20.06
CA THR A 253 -1.52 -0.03 -20.75
C THR A 253 -1.26 1.14 -21.70
N ASP A 254 -2.30 1.67 -22.35
CA ASP A 254 -2.22 2.83 -23.26
C ASP A 254 -1.74 4.12 -22.57
N LYS A 255 -1.82 4.20 -21.24
CA LYS A 255 -1.47 5.40 -20.46
C LYS A 255 -0.04 5.38 -19.93
N THR A 256 0.58 4.21 -19.85
CA THR A 256 1.90 4.05 -19.21
C THR A 256 3.02 4.83 -19.89
N ALA A 257 2.89 5.11 -21.20
CA ALA A 257 3.89 5.88 -21.94
C ALA A 257 3.85 7.40 -21.66
N THR A 258 2.74 7.92 -21.14
CA THR A 258 2.52 9.37 -21.00
C THR A 258 2.23 9.82 -19.57
N GLU A 259 1.86 8.91 -18.71
CA GLU A 259 1.46 9.21 -17.33
C GLU A 259 2.35 8.46 -16.33
N PRO A 260 2.74 9.09 -15.20
CA PRO A 260 3.58 8.46 -14.20
C PRO A 260 2.83 7.36 -13.44
N GLY A 261 3.54 6.28 -13.08
CA GLY A 261 2.99 5.17 -12.29
C GLY A 261 2.43 4.04 -13.12
N LEU A 262 2.17 2.94 -12.42
CA LEU A 262 1.61 1.68 -12.94
C LEU A 262 0.50 1.21 -11.99
N PRO A 263 -0.37 0.25 -12.39
CA PRO A 263 -1.25 -0.41 -11.43
C PRO A 263 -0.44 -1.01 -10.29
N ASP A 264 -0.62 -0.49 -9.07
CA ASP A 264 0.19 -0.82 -7.89
C ASP A 264 -0.74 -1.11 -6.70
N GLY A 265 -0.54 -0.55 -5.52
CA GLY A 265 -1.37 -0.79 -4.37
C GLY A 265 -2.83 -0.34 -4.52
N LEU A 266 -3.75 -1.02 -3.85
CA LEU A 266 -5.18 -0.67 -3.90
C LEU A 266 -5.91 -1.01 -2.61
N LYS A 267 -7.02 -0.32 -2.36
CA LYS A 267 -7.94 -0.60 -1.24
C LYS A 267 -9.39 -0.55 -1.71
N ILE A 268 -10.21 -1.36 -1.10
CA ILE A 268 -11.66 -1.42 -1.32
C ILE A 268 -12.36 -1.14 -0.01
N ASN A 269 -13.26 -0.16 0.00
CA ASN A 269 -14.01 0.19 1.20
C ASN A 269 -15.21 -0.75 1.45
N THR A 270 -15.89 -0.58 2.57
CA THR A 270 -17.06 -1.40 2.98
C THR A 270 -18.25 -1.28 2.01
N LYS A 271 -18.33 -0.20 1.21
CA LYS A 271 -19.35 0.02 0.17
C LYS A 271 -18.93 -0.61 -1.19
N GLY A 272 -17.71 -1.16 -1.29
CA GLY A 272 -17.16 -1.70 -2.52
C GLY A 272 -16.57 -0.65 -3.48
N ILE A 273 -16.36 0.58 -3.03
CA ILE A 273 -15.63 1.59 -3.79
C ILE A 273 -14.15 1.21 -3.77
N VAL A 274 -13.55 1.19 -4.96
CA VAL A 274 -12.15 0.84 -5.17
C VAL A 274 -11.31 2.11 -5.33
N PHE A 275 -10.22 2.21 -4.57
CA PHE A 275 -9.16 3.20 -4.73
C PHE A 275 -7.91 2.43 -5.17
N ALA A 276 -7.51 2.58 -6.43
CA ALA A 276 -6.41 1.82 -7.02
C ALA A 276 -5.37 2.77 -7.61
N THR A 277 -4.12 2.66 -7.16
CA THR A 277 -3.04 3.42 -7.78
C THR A 277 -2.75 2.88 -9.18
N GLY A 278 -2.36 3.79 -10.08
CA GLY A 278 -2.14 3.45 -11.48
C GLY A 278 -1.58 4.63 -12.26
N PRO A 279 -1.48 4.53 -13.59
CA PRO A 279 -1.00 5.63 -14.41
C PRO A 279 -1.75 6.94 -14.11
N GLY A 280 -1.00 8.01 -13.80
CA GLY A 280 -1.52 9.34 -13.50
C GLY A 280 -2.04 9.55 -12.08
N GLY A 281 -2.05 8.55 -11.17
CA GLY A 281 -2.45 8.73 -9.78
C GLY A 281 -3.36 7.65 -9.21
N VAL A 282 -4.43 8.01 -8.48
CA VAL A 282 -5.35 7.05 -7.86
C VAL A 282 -6.67 7.02 -8.60
N TRP A 283 -7.00 5.89 -9.19
CA TRP A 283 -8.25 5.62 -9.91
C TRP A 283 -9.36 5.23 -8.92
N ILE A 284 -10.56 5.72 -9.14
CA ILE A 284 -11.71 5.48 -8.27
C ILE A 284 -12.79 4.78 -9.08
N PHE A 285 -13.21 3.59 -8.62
CA PHE A 285 -14.24 2.78 -9.25
C PHE A 285 -15.39 2.53 -8.27
N ASN A 286 -16.58 2.38 -8.80
CA ASN A 286 -17.67 1.81 -8.02
C ASN A 286 -17.60 0.27 -7.96
N ASN A 287 -18.48 -0.34 -7.17
CA ASN A 287 -18.53 -1.80 -6.96
C ASN A 287 -18.95 -2.61 -8.21
N GLN A 288 -19.37 -1.94 -9.28
CA GLN A 288 -19.71 -2.57 -10.57
C GLN A 288 -18.55 -2.49 -11.56
N GLY A 289 -17.48 -1.79 -11.23
CA GLY A 289 -16.29 -1.59 -12.08
C GLY A 289 -16.37 -0.39 -13.01
N LYS A 290 -17.35 0.47 -12.82
CA LYS A 290 -17.41 1.74 -13.53
C LYS A 290 -16.35 2.68 -12.96
N VAL A 291 -15.52 3.25 -13.83
CA VAL A 291 -14.56 4.28 -13.45
C VAL A 291 -15.33 5.57 -13.18
N LEU A 292 -15.16 6.12 -11.99
CA LEU A 292 -15.79 7.38 -11.59
C LEU A 292 -14.91 8.59 -11.87
N GLY A 293 -13.61 8.43 -11.80
CA GLY A 293 -12.61 9.45 -12.00
C GLY A 293 -11.30 9.08 -11.32
N ARG A 294 -10.42 10.05 -11.11
CA ARG A 294 -9.14 9.82 -10.43
C ARG A 294 -8.62 11.04 -9.69
N ILE A 295 -7.79 10.79 -8.70
CA ILE A 295 -6.92 11.78 -8.08
C ILE A 295 -5.64 11.82 -8.91
N VAL A 296 -5.48 12.86 -9.73
CA VAL A 296 -4.30 13.02 -10.60
C VAL A 296 -3.13 13.51 -9.78
N LEU A 297 -1.99 12.82 -9.90
CA LEU A 297 -0.75 13.16 -9.21
C LEU A 297 0.40 13.36 -10.21
N PRO A 298 1.32 14.32 -9.95
CA PRO A 298 2.47 14.57 -10.82
C PRO A 298 3.61 13.57 -10.65
N VAL A 299 3.46 12.60 -9.75
CA VAL A 299 4.43 11.55 -9.40
C VAL A 299 3.73 10.20 -9.35
N PRO A 300 4.44 9.08 -9.49
CA PRO A 300 3.86 7.76 -9.31
C PRO A 300 3.21 7.61 -7.92
N ALA A 301 1.95 7.17 -7.88
CA ALA A 301 1.31 6.72 -6.66
C ALA A 301 1.58 5.23 -6.49
N ALA A 302 2.15 4.84 -5.35
CA ALA A 302 2.51 3.46 -5.07
C ALA A 302 1.37 2.69 -4.39
N ASN A 303 0.79 3.24 -3.30
CA ASN A 303 -0.25 2.54 -2.56
C ASN A 303 -1.19 3.54 -1.85
N CYS A 304 -2.24 3.04 -1.22
CA CYS A 304 -3.13 3.87 -0.42
C CYS A 304 -3.65 3.12 0.81
N ALA A 305 -4.16 3.86 1.80
CA ALA A 305 -4.83 3.32 2.98
C ALA A 305 -6.04 4.16 3.33
N LEU A 306 -7.10 3.51 3.77
CA LEU A 306 -8.28 4.17 4.32
C LEU A 306 -8.13 4.36 5.82
N HIS A 307 -8.54 5.54 6.31
CA HIS A 307 -8.80 5.72 7.73
C HIS A 307 -9.90 4.77 8.19
N ALA A 308 -9.92 4.36 9.45
CA ALA A 308 -10.90 3.42 10.00
C ALA A 308 -12.37 3.81 9.75
N LYS A 309 -12.67 5.12 9.70
CA LYS A 309 -14.01 5.65 9.38
C LYS A 309 -14.27 5.75 7.87
N GLU A 310 -13.32 5.36 7.04
CA GLU A 310 -13.37 5.46 5.56
C GLU A 310 -13.62 6.90 5.03
N ASN A 311 -13.41 7.91 5.86
CA ASN A 311 -13.61 9.33 5.53
C ASN A 311 -12.30 10.06 5.17
N TYR A 312 -11.20 9.34 5.06
CA TYR A 312 -9.90 9.88 4.68
C TYR A 312 -9.07 8.84 3.96
N LEU A 313 -8.42 9.24 2.86
CA LEU A 313 -7.51 8.41 2.09
C LEU A 313 -6.09 8.94 2.27
N TYR A 314 -5.20 8.08 2.75
CA TYR A 314 -3.75 8.28 2.74
C TYR A 314 -3.19 7.67 1.46
N ILE A 315 -2.22 8.33 0.84
CA ILE A 315 -1.61 7.89 -0.41
C ILE A 315 -0.09 7.97 -0.25
N THR A 316 0.60 6.87 -0.47
CA THR A 316 2.05 6.85 -0.64
C THR A 316 2.37 7.07 -2.11
N ALA A 317 3.24 8.04 -2.41
CA ALA A 317 3.52 8.46 -3.78
C ALA A 317 4.98 8.91 -3.90
N GLU A 318 5.85 8.01 -4.39
CA GLU A 318 7.30 8.25 -4.50
C GLU A 318 7.86 8.80 -3.18
N LYS A 319 8.24 10.08 -3.16
CA LYS A 319 8.81 10.76 -1.98
C LYS A 319 7.80 11.40 -1.03
N PHE A 320 6.50 11.21 -1.27
CA PHE A 320 5.44 11.87 -0.52
C PHE A 320 4.56 10.89 0.24
N LEU A 321 4.10 11.33 1.40
CA LEU A 321 2.88 10.88 2.03
C LEU A 321 1.83 11.97 1.82
N LEU A 322 0.72 11.62 1.20
CA LEU A 322 -0.39 12.51 0.87
C LEU A 322 -1.65 12.10 1.61
N GLY A 323 -2.58 13.03 1.75
CA GLY A 323 -3.88 12.75 2.31
C GLY A 323 -5.00 13.57 1.68
N ILE A 324 -6.21 13.02 1.64
CA ILE A 324 -7.40 13.68 1.13
C ILE A 324 -8.65 13.19 1.85
N GLU A 325 -9.59 14.11 2.14
CA GLU A 325 -10.87 13.78 2.76
C GLU A 325 -11.82 13.09 1.77
N LEU A 326 -12.55 12.09 2.28
CA LEU A 326 -13.62 11.37 1.60
C LEU A 326 -14.98 11.69 2.25
N LYS A 327 -16.08 11.41 1.52
CA LYS A 327 -17.48 11.62 1.99
C LYS A 327 -18.09 10.38 2.62
#